data_2ae5e5140ae590dc166308d4010fcedf
#
_entry.id   2ae5e5140ae590dc166308d4010fcedf
#
_cell.length_a   1.000
_cell.length_b   1.000
_cell.length_c   1.000
_cell.angle_alpha   90.00
_cell.angle_beta   90.00
_cell.angle_gamma   90.00
#
_symmetry.space_group_name_H-M   'P 1'
#
loop_
_entity.id
_entity.type
_entity.pdbx_description
1 polymer ?
#
loop_
_entity_poly.entity_id
_entity_poly.type
_entity_poly.pdbx_seq_one_letter_code
_entity_poly.pdbx_strand_id
1 'polypeptide(L)'
;GDVYKRQVMGRALMSNPKLLMLDEPSMGLAPILIEQIFQIVEDLHKAGTTVLLVEQNAQMALSIATRGYVLETGKITMTGTGQELLHDDNVRKAYLGG
;
A
#
# COMPACT_ATOMS: atom_id res chain seq x y z
N GLY A 1 4.99 15.20 -7.01
CA GLY A 1 5.26 14.49 -8.25
C GLY A 1 6.16 13.27 -8.08
N ASP A 2 6.45 12.64 -9.19
CA ASP A 2 7.19 11.37 -9.23
C ASP A 2 8.58 11.48 -8.60
N VAL A 3 9.32 12.54 -8.95
CA VAL A 3 10.69 12.73 -8.45
C VAL A 3 10.69 12.88 -6.93
N TYR A 4 9.77 13.67 -6.41
CA TYR A 4 9.64 13.89 -4.98
C TYR A 4 9.33 12.58 -4.24
N LYS A 5 8.34 11.82 -4.73
CA LYS A 5 7.97 10.54 -4.11
C LYS A 5 9.13 9.55 -4.10
N ARG A 6 9.85 9.46 -5.21
CA ARG A 6 11.01 8.57 -5.31
C ARG A 6 12.13 8.98 -4.37
N GLN A 7 12.37 10.27 -4.21
CA GLN A 7 13.37 10.78 -3.26
C GLN A 7 12.99 10.45 -1.82
N VAL A 8 11.73 10.63 -1.45
CA VAL A 8 11.25 10.31 -0.11
C VAL A 8 11.40 8.82 0.17
N MET A 9 11.02 7.98 -0.79
CA MET A 9 11.15 6.53 -0.65
C MET A 9 12.62 6.12 -0.55
N GLY A 10 13.50 6.71 -1.36
CA GLY A 10 14.94 6.45 -1.30
C GLY A 10 15.55 6.83 0.04
N ARG A 11 15.14 7.96 0.61
CA ARG A 11 15.59 8.37 1.93
C ARG A 11 15.11 7.41 3.01
N ALA A 12 13.86 6.96 2.94
CA ALA A 12 13.31 6.00 3.88
C ALA A 12 14.09 4.68 3.82
N LEU A 13 14.40 4.20 2.62
CA LEU A 13 15.17 2.99 2.42
C LEU A 13 16.58 3.12 3.01
N MET A 14 17.23 4.26 2.79
CA MET A 14 18.60 4.49 3.30
C MET A 14 18.64 4.66 4.81
N SER A 15 17.63 5.32 5.39
CA SER A 15 17.58 5.55 6.83
C SER A 15 17.14 4.32 7.63
N ASN A 16 16.60 3.32 6.95
CA ASN A 16 16.13 2.07 7.55
C ASN A 16 15.20 2.31 8.75
N PRO A 17 14.09 3.03 8.57
CA PRO A 17 13.19 3.38 9.67
C PRO A 17 12.47 2.14 10.22
N LYS A 18 12.05 2.20 11.49
CA LYS A 18 11.24 1.13 12.11
C LYS A 18 9.78 1.22 11.71
N LEU A 19 9.29 2.42 11.45
CA LEU A 19 7.91 2.67 11.01
C LEU A 19 7.93 3.72 9.90
N LEU A 20 7.23 3.40 8.82
CA LEU A 20 7.05 4.31 7.70
C LEU A 20 5.57 4.44 7.40
N MET A 21 5.08 5.66 7.28
CA MET A 21 3.69 5.94 6.90
C MET A 21 3.68 6.55 5.50
N LEU A 22 2.90 5.95 4.59
CA LEU A 22 2.77 6.40 3.21
C LEU A 22 1.30 6.65 2.89
N ASP A 23 1.00 7.84 2.38
CA ASP A 23 -0.34 8.25 2.01
C ASP A 23 -0.45 8.35 0.50
N GLU A 24 -1.15 7.38 -0.08
CA GLU A 24 -1.40 7.25 -1.52
C GLU A 24 -0.13 7.41 -2.36
N PRO A 25 0.90 6.61 -2.11
CA PRO A 25 2.19 6.79 -2.79
C PRO A 25 2.14 6.53 -4.29
N SER A 26 1.14 5.80 -4.79
CA SER A 26 1.00 5.51 -6.22
C SER A 26 0.21 6.57 -6.98
N MET A 27 -0.46 7.51 -6.29
CA MET A 27 -1.34 8.49 -6.94
C MET A 27 -0.59 9.36 -7.94
N GLY A 28 -1.11 9.43 -9.14
CA GLY A 28 -0.55 10.25 -10.20
C GLY A 28 0.71 9.68 -10.88
N LEU A 29 1.10 8.46 -10.54
CA LEU A 29 2.29 7.83 -11.12
C LEU A 29 1.93 6.99 -12.35
N ALA A 30 2.88 6.89 -13.29
CA ALA A 30 2.79 5.96 -14.42
C ALA A 30 2.86 4.51 -13.91
N PRO A 31 2.24 3.54 -14.62
CA PRO A 31 2.19 2.14 -14.15
C PRO A 31 3.54 1.54 -13.76
N ILE A 32 4.58 1.80 -14.54
CA ILE A 32 5.91 1.25 -14.21
C ILE A 32 6.46 1.83 -12.92
N LEU A 33 6.16 3.10 -12.63
CA LEU A 33 6.60 3.75 -11.39
C LEU A 33 5.80 3.23 -10.19
N ILE A 34 4.53 2.89 -10.40
CA ILE A 34 3.70 2.26 -9.37
C ILE A 34 4.33 0.94 -8.93
N GLU A 35 4.72 0.10 -9.89
CA GLU A 35 5.39 -1.18 -9.59
C GLU A 35 6.67 -0.97 -8.78
N GLN A 36 7.47 0.02 -9.15
CA GLN A 36 8.71 0.35 -8.45
C GLN A 36 8.46 0.78 -7.01
N ILE A 37 7.45 1.62 -6.79
CA ILE A 37 7.09 2.09 -5.44
C ILE A 37 6.65 0.91 -4.57
N PHE A 38 5.78 0.04 -5.07
CA PHE A 38 5.33 -1.11 -4.30
C PHE A 38 6.46 -2.11 -4.04
N GLN A 39 7.40 -2.26 -4.97
CA GLN A 39 8.58 -3.09 -4.73
C GLN A 39 9.43 -2.54 -3.59
N ILE A 40 9.62 -1.22 -3.53
CA ILE A 40 10.35 -0.57 -2.44
C ILE A 40 9.63 -0.80 -1.11
N VAL A 41 8.30 -0.71 -1.09
CA VAL A 41 7.49 -0.98 0.11
C VAL A 41 7.71 -2.42 0.59
N GLU A 42 7.68 -3.38 -0.32
CA GLU A 42 7.96 -4.79 0.03
C GLU A 42 9.37 -4.96 0.58
N ASP A 43 10.36 -4.34 -0.04
CA ASP A 43 11.76 -4.43 0.40
C ASP A 43 11.93 -3.86 1.80
N LEU A 44 11.29 -2.73 2.10
CA LEU A 44 11.30 -2.14 3.43
C LEU A 44 10.67 -3.07 4.46
N HIS A 45 9.54 -3.67 4.11
CA HIS A 45 8.86 -4.62 4.99
C HIS A 45 9.75 -5.83 5.29
N LYS A 46 10.39 -6.41 4.28
CA LYS A 46 11.31 -7.53 4.44
C LYS A 46 12.52 -7.17 5.28
N ALA A 47 12.95 -5.92 5.26
CA ALA A 47 14.06 -5.42 6.06
C ALA A 47 13.68 -5.12 7.52
N GLY A 48 12.42 -5.34 7.90
CA GLY A 48 11.94 -5.17 9.26
C GLY A 48 11.21 -3.86 9.54
N THR A 49 10.99 -3.03 8.51
CA THR A 49 10.20 -1.81 8.67
C THR A 49 8.71 -2.15 8.69
N THR A 50 7.99 -1.63 9.68
CA THR A 50 6.52 -1.66 9.65
C THR A 50 6.04 -0.54 8.74
N VAL A 51 5.25 -0.88 7.74
CA VAL A 51 4.73 0.10 6.78
C VAL A 51 3.23 0.21 6.93
N LEU A 52 2.76 1.43 7.20
CA LEU A 52 1.34 1.78 7.13
C LEU A 52 1.09 2.45 5.78
N LEU A 53 0.28 1.79 4.97
CA LEU A 53 0.02 2.21 3.59
C LEU A 53 -1.44 2.61 3.45
N VAL A 54 -1.70 3.85 3.08
CA VAL A 54 -3.04 4.32 2.70
C VAL A 54 -3.06 4.40 1.18
N GLU A 55 -3.95 3.62 0.55
CA GLU A 55 -3.91 3.47 -0.91
C GLU A 55 -5.30 3.26 -1.48
N GLN A 56 -5.60 3.92 -2.60
CA GLN A 56 -6.81 3.68 -3.38
C GLN A 56 -6.64 2.52 -4.34
N ASN A 57 -5.41 2.21 -4.74
CA ASN A 57 -5.11 1.03 -5.55
C ASN A 57 -5.19 -0.21 -4.66
N ALA A 58 -6.42 -0.64 -4.40
CA ALA A 58 -6.70 -1.69 -3.43
C ALA A 58 -6.07 -3.03 -3.80
N GLN A 59 -6.08 -3.38 -5.07
CA GLN A 59 -5.51 -4.66 -5.50
C GLN A 59 -4.02 -4.74 -5.21
N MET A 60 -3.26 -3.71 -5.57
CA MET A 60 -1.82 -3.67 -5.31
C MET A 60 -1.54 -3.65 -3.80
N ALA A 61 -2.25 -2.82 -3.06
CA ALA A 61 -2.05 -2.70 -1.62
C ALA A 61 -2.33 -4.04 -0.91
N LEU A 62 -3.45 -4.68 -1.21
CA LEU A 62 -3.83 -5.94 -0.57
C LEU A 62 -2.92 -7.10 -0.99
N SER A 63 -2.36 -7.06 -2.20
CA SER A 63 -1.47 -8.12 -2.67
C SER A 63 -0.16 -8.18 -1.86
N ILE A 64 0.26 -7.07 -1.26
CA ILE A 64 1.50 -7.01 -0.46
C ILE A 64 1.23 -6.84 1.03
N ALA A 65 0.01 -6.54 1.43
CA ALA A 65 -0.32 -6.26 2.83
C ALA A 65 -0.40 -7.54 3.66
N THR A 66 0.14 -7.48 4.87
CA THR A 66 -0.08 -8.52 5.88
C THR A 66 -1.51 -8.42 6.39
N ARG A 67 -1.97 -7.20 6.69
CA ARG A 67 -3.32 -6.93 7.18
C ARG A 67 -3.87 -5.69 6.50
N GLY A 68 -5.16 -5.71 6.21
CA GLY A 68 -5.86 -4.59 5.62
C GLY A 68 -7.06 -4.14 6.45
N TYR A 69 -7.40 -2.88 6.28
CA TYR A 69 -8.56 -2.25 6.88
C TYR A 69 -9.30 -1.48 5.79
N VAL A 70 -10.60 -1.74 5.66
CA VAL A 70 -11.43 -0.99 4.73
C VAL A 70 -12.14 0.11 5.52
N LEU A 71 -11.95 1.36 5.09
CA LEU A 71 -12.58 2.52 5.72
C LEU A 71 -13.65 3.11 4.81
N GLU A 72 -14.80 3.36 5.40
CA GLU A 72 -15.90 4.06 4.73
C GLU A 72 -16.42 5.14 5.66
N THR A 73 -16.46 6.37 5.18
CA THR A 73 -16.98 7.52 5.95
C THR A 73 -16.36 7.61 7.34
N GLY A 74 -15.03 7.44 7.41
CA GLY A 74 -14.27 7.55 8.66
C GLY A 74 -14.40 6.37 9.60
N LYS A 75 -15.03 5.28 9.17
CA LYS A 75 -15.21 4.08 10.01
C LYS A 75 -14.57 2.86 9.35
N ILE A 76 -14.00 1.98 10.17
CA ILE A 76 -13.53 0.69 9.71
C ILE A 76 -14.74 -0.22 9.52
N THR A 77 -14.97 -0.63 8.27
CA THR A 77 -16.12 -1.49 7.94
C THR A 77 -15.70 -2.95 7.78
N MET A 78 -14.41 -3.22 7.54
CA MET A 78 -13.90 -4.58 7.37
C MET A 78 -12.43 -4.61 7.71
N THR A 79 -11.97 -5.73 8.25
CA THR A 79 -10.56 -6.00 8.48
C THR A 79 -10.26 -7.47 8.22
N GLY A 80 -9.03 -7.77 7.85
CA GLY A 80 -8.57 -9.12 7.61
C GLY A 80 -7.13 -9.12 7.11
N THR A 81 -6.61 -10.30 6.80
CA THR A 81 -5.32 -10.38 6.12
C THR A 81 -5.45 -9.82 4.71
N GLY A 82 -4.33 -9.42 4.11
CA GLY A 82 -4.34 -8.97 2.72
C GLY A 82 -4.99 -9.98 1.79
N GLN A 83 -4.65 -11.25 1.96
CA GLN A 83 -5.21 -12.33 1.12
C GLN A 83 -6.70 -12.55 1.35
N GLU A 84 -7.15 -12.51 2.59
CA GLU A 84 -8.58 -12.62 2.90
C GLU A 84 -9.40 -11.52 2.22
N LEU A 85 -8.94 -10.28 2.33
CA LEU A 85 -9.62 -9.13 1.72
C LEU A 85 -9.55 -9.18 0.19
N LEU A 86 -8.41 -9.59 -0.36
CA LEU A 86 -8.22 -9.68 -1.80
C LEU A 86 -9.21 -10.66 -2.45
N HIS A 87 -9.62 -11.69 -1.74
CA HIS A 87 -10.54 -12.72 -2.21
C HIS A 87 -11.97 -12.58 -1.68
N ASP A 88 -12.24 -11.54 -0.90
CA ASP A 88 -13.59 -11.28 -0.38
C ASP A 88 -14.48 -10.72 -1.49
N ASP A 89 -15.69 -11.29 -1.65
CA ASP A 89 -16.60 -10.90 -2.73
C ASP A 89 -17.03 -9.44 -2.61
N ASN A 90 -17.29 -8.96 -1.42
CA ASN A 90 -17.73 -7.57 -1.20
C ASN A 90 -16.61 -6.59 -1.53
N VAL A 91 -15.38 -6.90 -1.11
CA VAL A 91 -14.21 -6.08 -1.42
C VAL A 91 -13.97 -6.07 -2.94
N ARG A 92 -14.06 -7.21 -3.60
CA ARG A 92 -13.85 -7.31 -5.04
C ARG A 92 -14.87 -6.47 -5.80
N LYS A 93 -16.13 -6.53 -5.42
CA LYS A 93 -17.19 -5.74 -6.08
C LYS A 93 -17.01 -4.25 -5.85
N ALA A 94 -16.65 -3.84 -4.65
CA ALA A 94 -16.56 -2.42 -4.28
C ALA A 94 -15.27 -1.75 -4.74
N TYR A 95 -14.14 -2.48 -4.74
CA TYR A 95 -12.82 -1.86 -4.89
C TYR A 95 -11.92 -2.49 -5.94
N LEU A 96 -12.19 -3.73 -6.37
CA LEU A 96 -11.29 -4.45 -7.28
C LEU A 96 -11.87 -4.66 -8.68
N GLY A 97 -13.03 -4.10 -8.96
CA GLY A 97 -13.66 -4.17 -10.28
C GLY A 97 -14.33 -5.51 -10.59
N GLY A 98 -14.71 -6.22 -9.57
CA GLY A 98 -15.39 -7.49 -9.72
C GLY A 98 -14.51 -8.67 -9.46
#